data_43200e492a997ff5e214420364a7665e
#
_entry.id   43200e492a997ff5e214420364a7665e
#
_cell.length_a   1.000
_cell.length_b   1.000
_cell.length_c   1.000
_cell.angle_alpha   90.00
_cell.angle_beta   90.00
_cell.angle_gamma   90.00
#
_symmetry.space_group_name_H-M   'P 1'
#
loop_
_entity.id
_entity.type
_entity.pdbx_description
1 polymer ?
#
loop_
_entity_poly.entity_id
_entity_poly.type
_entity_poly.pdbx_seq_one_letter_code
_entity_poly.pdbx_strand_id
1 'polypeptide(L)' 'MADAYVIEIAGETVGVAVRETTSFRFFASRPAFFPLEDRSFETPEHAQLAALALRGANARLTSRARIASANVDRRRP' A
#
# COMPACT_ATOMS: atom_id res chain seq x y z
N MET A 1 23.82 -7.34 9.26
CA MET A 1 22.77 -6.33 9.26
C MET A 1 22.08 -6.28 7.91
N ALA A 2 20.76 -6.26 7.93
CA ALA A 2 20.03 -6.23 6.67
C ALA A 2 19.92 -4.79 6.17
N ASP A 3 20.20 -4.61 4.87
CA ASP A 3 20.01 -3.32 4.21
C ASP A 3 18.67 -3.24 3.52
N ALA A 4 17.94 -4.34 3.47
CA ALA A 4 16.64 -4.39 2.83
C ALA A 4 15.72 -5.27 3.67
N TYR A 5 14.48 -4.84 3.80
CA TYR A 5 13.48 -5.56 4.56
C TYR A 5 12.27 -5.82 3.67
N VAL A 6 11.90 -7.09 3.56
CA VAL A 6 10.71 -7.46 2.81
C VAL A 6 9.48 -7.03 3.60
N ILE A 7 8.58 -6.33 2.93
CA ILE A 7 7.34 -5.87 3.56
C ILE A 7 6.24 -6.83 3.12
N GLU A 8 5.62 -7.49 4.10
CA GLU A 8 4.57 -8.46 3.85
C GLU A 8 3.29 -8.05 4.54
N ILE A 9 2.18 -8.24 3.85
CA ILE A 9 0.85 -8.01 4.40
C ILE A 9 0.04 -9.27 4.14
N ALA A 10 -0.48 -9.88 5.22
CA ALA A 10 -1.31 -11.07 5.13
C ALA A 10 -0.61 -12.19 4.34
N GLY A 11 0.69 -12.34 4.56
CA GLY A 11 1.44 -13.41 3.92
C GLY A 11 1.90 -13.11 2.51
N GLU A 12 1.63 -11.91 2.00
CA GLU A 12 2.03 -11.53 0.65
C GLU A 12 3.10 -10.46 0.69
N THR A 13 4.13 -10.61 -0.15
CA THR A 13 5.15 -9.58 -0.29
C THR A 13 4.56 -8.44 -1.11
N VAL A 14 4.53 -7.24 -0.52
CA VAL A 14 3.99 -6.08 -1.20
C VAL A 14 5.08 -5.10 -1.60
N GLY A 15 6.28 -5.24 -1.06
CA GLY A 15 7.38 -4.38 -1.42
C GLY A 15 8.59 -4.65 -0.57
N VAL A 16 9.60 -3.80 -0.74
CA VAL A 16 10.86 -3.90 -0.02
C VAL A 16 11.23 -2.52 0.48
N ALA A 17 11.64 -2.43 1.74
CA ALA A 17 12.17 -1.20 2.30
C ALA A 17 13.68 -1.30 2.32
N VAL A 18 14.33 -0.42 1.57
CA VAL A 18 15.77 -0.44 1.40
C VAL A 18 16.40 0.68 2.22
N ARG A 19 17.39 0.31 3.02
CA ARG A 19 18.08 1.28 3.89
C ARG A 19 18.85 2.28 3.05
N GLU A 20 18.64 3.55 3.37
CA GLU A 20 19.47 4.64 2.86
C GLU A 20 20.13 5.31 4.04
N THR A 21 20.66 6.51 3.84
CA THR A 21 21.50 7.14 4.87
C THR A 21 20.80 7.23 6.21
N THR A 22 19.58 7.80 6.23
CA THR A 22 18.86 7.98 7.48
C THR A 22 17.43 7.46 7.42
N SER A 23 17.08 6.76 6.36
CA SER A 23 15.71 6.35 6.17
C SER A 23 15.67 5.05 5.38
N PHE A 24 14.45 4.58 5.15
CA PHE A 24 14.21 3.39 4.34
C PHE A 24 13.31 3.78 3.19
N ARG A 25 13.75 3.50 1.98
CA ARG A 25 12.97 3.79 0.78
C ARG A 25 12.16 2.57 0.39
N PHE A 26 10.90 2.80 0.09
CA PHE A 26 10.00 1.71 -0.27
C PHE A 26 10.00 1.49 -1.77
N PHE A 27 10.10 0.22 -2.17
CA PHE A 27 9.98 -0.20 -3.56
C PHE A 27 8.84 -1.19 -3.64
N ALA A 28 7.79 -0.82 -4.36
CA ALA A 28 6.60 -1.64 -4.44
C ALA A 28 6.84 -2.84 -5.37
N SER A 29 6.38 -4.00 -4.95
CA SER A 29 6.43 -5.19 -5.80
C SER A 29 5.05 -5.51 -6.37
N ARG A 30 4.02 -4.75 -6.01
CA ARG A 30 2.68 -4.94 -6.53
C ARG A 30 2.08 -3.60 -6.92
N PRO A 31 1.32 -3.55 -8.02
CA PRO A 31 0.75 -2.29 -8.48
C PRO A 31 -0.12 -1.59 -7.44
N ALA A 32 -0.80 -2.36 -6.60
CA ALA A 32 -1.67 -1.77 -5.58
C ALA A 32 -0.89 -0.89 -4.60
N PHE A 33 0.42 -1.07 -4.52
CA PHE A 33 1.25 -0.32 -3.57
C PHE A 33 2.14 0.71 -4.26
N PHE A 34 1.95 0.94 -5.55
CA PHE A 34 2.71 1.97 -6.26
C PHE A 34 2.58 3.36 -5.65
N PRO A 35 1.47 3.74 -5.01
CA PRO A 35 1.43 5.05 -4.34
C PRO A 35 2.51 5.24 -3.28
N LEU A 36 3.09 4.14 -2.77
CA LEU A 36 4.18 4.22 -1.81
C LEU A 36 5.56 4.17 -2.46
N GLU A 37 5.61 3.97 -3.77
CA GLU A 37 6.88 3.85 -4.48
C GLU A 37 7.75 5.08 -4.24
N ASP A 38 9.02 4.84 -3.90
CA ASP A 38 10.00 5.89 -3.64
C ASP A 38 9.75 6.71 -2.38
N ARG A 39 8.75 6.35 -1.58
CA ARG A 39 8.54 7.05 -0.32
C ARG A 39 9.56 6.58 0.71
N SER A 40 9.94 7.50 1.59
CA SER A 40 10.93 7.23 2.63
C SER A 40 10.24 7.12 3.98
N PHE A 41 10.69 6.16 4.78
CA PHE A 41 10.17 5.92 6.12
C PHE A 41 11.32 5.85 7.11
N GLU A 42 11.07 6.19 8.36
CA GLU A 42 12.10 6.16 9.37
C GLU A 42 12.53 4.73 9.73
N THR A 43 11.60 3.79 9.65
CA THR A 43 11.87 2.40 9.99
C THR A 43 11.10 1.51 9.01
N PRO A 44 11.51 0.24 8.88
CA PRO A 44 10.73 -0.70 8.07
C PRO A 44 9.33 -0.90 8.63
N GLU A 45 9.15 -0.80 9.95
CA GLU A 45 7.84 -0.91 10.55
C GLU A 45 6.91 0.19 10.07
N HIS A 46 7.42 1.40 9.92
CA HIS A 46 6.62 2.49 9.42
C HIS A 46 6.18 2.22 7.98
N ALA A 47 7.06 1.64 7.17
CA ALA A 47 6.71 1.26 5.81
C ALA A 47 5.60 0.21 5.81
N GLN A 48 5.70 -0.76 6.72
CA GLN A 48 4.68 -1.79 6.81
C GLN A 48 3.34 -1.21 7.24
N LEU A 49 3.35 -0.29 8.19
CA LEU A 49 2.11 0.36 8.62
C LEU A 49 1.48 1.16 7.48
N ALA A 50 2.30 1.84 6.72
CA ALA A 50 1.80 2.60 5.57
C ALA A 50 1.20 1.68 4.52
N ALA A 51 1.84 0.55 4.27
CA ALA A 51 1.32 -0.43 3.31
C ALA A 51 -0.01 -1.01 3.81
N LEU A 52 -0.08 -1.31 5.09
CA LEU A 52 -1.30 -1.85 5.68
C LEU A 52 -2.44 -0.84 5.57
N ALA A 53 -2.16 0.43 5.84
CA ALA A 53 -3.15 1.48 5.72
C ALA A 53 -3.62 1.65 4.29
N LEU A 54 -2.69 1.58 3.34
CA LEU A 54 -3.04 1.71 1.93
C LEU A 54 -3.90 0.54 1.47
N ARG A 55 -3.58 -0.66 1.93
CA ARG A 55 -4.39 -1.84 1.60
C ARG A 55 -5.82 -1.66 2.07
N GLY A 56 -5.99 -1.18 3.30
CA GLY A 56 -7.31 -0.92 3.84
C GLY A 56 -8.05 0.14 3.06
N ALA A 57 -7.36 1.21 2.67
CA ALA A 57 -7.95 2.28 1.88
C ALA A 57 -8.36 1.77 0.51
N ASN A 58 -7.52 0.95 -0.13
CA ASN A 58 -7.83 0.39 -1.43
C ASN A 58 -9.08 -0.50 -1.36
N ALA A 59 -9.17 -1.30 -0.32
CA ALA A 59 -10.34 -2.17 -0.15
C ALA A 59 -11.60 -1.34 0.02
N ARG A 60 -11.52 -0.28 0.81
CA ARG A 60 -12.68 0.59 1.02
C ARG A 60 -13.06 1.32 -0.25
N LEU A 61 -12.08 1.79 -0.99
CA LEU A 61 -12.35 2.48 -2.24
C LEU A 61 -13.02 1.57 -3.26
N THR A 62 -12.56 0.33 -3.33
CA THR A 62 -13.15 -0.64 -4.24
C THR A 62 -14.61 -0.90 -3.87
N SER A 63 -14.88 -1.10 -2.59
CA SER A 63 -16.24 -1.33 -2.12
C SER A 63 -17.13 -0.12 -2.40
N ARG A 64 -16.60 1.07 -2.13
CA ARG A 64 -17.34 2.29 -2.36
C ARG A 64 -17.63 2.50 -3.83
N ALA A 65 -16.70 2.17 -4.68
CA ALA A 65 -16.89 2.31 -6.11
C ALA A 65 -18.03 1.42 -6.60
N ARG A 66 -18.09 0.20 -6.09
CA ARG A 66 -19.16 -0.70 -6.47
C ARG A 66 -20.52 -0.20 -6.01
N ILE A 67 -20.57 0.32 -4.80
CA ILE A 67 -21.82 0.88 -4.27
C ILE A 67 -22.23 2.08 -5.10
N ALA A 68 -21.29 2.93 -5.44
CA ALA A 68 -21.58 4.11 -6.25
C ALA A 68 -22.12 3.72 -7.62
N SER A 69 -21.55 2.70 -8.23
CA SER A 69 -22.03 2.22 -9.52
C SER A 69 -23.47 1.74 -9.43
N ALA A 70 -23.77 0.97 -8.38
CA ALA A 70 -25.13 0.49 -8.18
C ALA A 70 -26.10 1.66 -8.00
N ASN A 71 -25.68 2.68 -7.26
CA ASN A 71 -26.52 3.85 -7.03
C ASN A 71 -26.79 4.59 -8.32
N VAL A 72 -25.77 4.73 -9.15
CA VAL A 72 -25.93 5.39 -10.44
C VAL A 72 -26.93 4.63 -11.30
N ASP A 73 -26.82 3.31 -11.33
CA ASP A 73 -27.76 2.50 -12.09
C ASP A 73 -29.19 2.73 -11.61
N ARG A 74 -29.37 2.77 -10.30
CA ARG A 74 -30.71 2.96 -9.76
C ARG A 74 -31.25 4.35 -10.04
N ARG A 75 -30.39 5.35 -10.12
CA ARG A 75 -30.82 6.70 -10.40
C ARG A 75 -31.19 6.92 -11.84
N ARG A 76 -30.77 6.06 -12.71
CA ARG A 76 -31.14 6.16 -14.12
C ARG A 76 -32.37 5.35 -14.34
N PRO A 77 -33.47 6.02 -14.50
CA PRO A 77 -34.73 5.33 -14.74
C PRO A 77 -34.78 4.69 -16.10
#